data_61c4880242e4064d3daff34b098e736a
#
_entry.id   61c4880242e4064d3daff34b098e736a
#
_cell.length_a   1.000
_cell.length_b   1.000
_cell.length_c   1.000
_cell.angle_alpha   90.00
_cell.angle_beta   90.00
_cell.angle_gamma   90.00
#
_symmetry.space_group_name_H-M   'P 1'
#
loop_
_entity.id
_entity.type
_entity.pdbx_description
1 polymer ?
#
loop_
_entity_poly.entity_id
_entity_poly.type
_entity_poly.pdbx_seq_one_letter_code
_entity_poly.pdbx_strand_id
1 'polypeptide(L)'
;MGDYWRSRTTYEVIKSIQPPVLVAIGECKQLKRFLVCTGGKEFIEQAVQFTGKLAAALHASVTLLHVMAEPPAMYADLVRLEENVDQLLESKSELGTNLRRQKRELERRGVSTEVRLRHGIVIDQVFEEVHAGDYDLIVTGTSRARGLLRHYIMGDLTRSILNRANVPVLVARAGPPKAARTLWNAVKGLFGRR
;
A
#
# COMPACT_ATOMS: atom_id res chain seq x y z
N MET A 1 16.75 -0.67 25.68
CA MET A 1 17.32 0.66 25.29
C MET A 1 17.41 0.71 23.77
N GLY A 2 16.34 0.89 23.02
CA GLY A 2 16.40 0.71 21.57
C GLY A 2 15.29 1.32 20.71
N ASP A 3 14.20 1.80 21.25
CA ASP A 3 13.02 2.10 20.44
C ASP A 3 12.76 3.58 20.09
N TYR A 4 13.57 4.50 20.59
CA TYR A 4 13.32 5.93 20.46
C TYR A 4 13.74 6.54 19.11
N TRP A 5 14.63 5.89 18.36
CA TRP A 5 15.15 6.41 17.08
C TRP A 5 14.24 6.08 15.88
N ARG A 6 13.30 5.13 16.02
CA ARG A 6 12.39 4.71 14.95
C ARG A 6 11.34 5.75 14.58
N SER A 7 11.01 6.71 15.47
CA SER A 7 9.73 7.35 15.31
C SER A 7 9.72 8.68 14.53
N ARG A 8 10.58 9.62 14.80
CA ARG A 8 10.45 10.96 14.23
C ARG A 8 11.41 11.23 13.08
N THR A 9 12.68 10.95 13.27
CA THR A 9 13.72 11.24 12.28
C THR A 9 13.56 10.39 11.03
N THR A 10 13.34 9.07 11.19
CA THR A 10 13.11 8.16 10.06
C THR A 10 11.87 8.58 9.26
N TYR A 11 10.80 8.97 9.95
CA TYR A 11 9.58 9.43 9.30
C TYR A 11 9.78 10.76 8.54
N GLU A 12 10.49 11.73 9.12
CA GLU A 12 10.79 13.00 8.44
C GLU A 12 11.72 12.78 7.24
N VAL A 13 12.71 11.90 7.34
CA VAL A 13 13.54 11.49 6.20
C VAL A 13 12.66 10.86 5.12
N ILE A 14 11.82 9.90 5.47
CA ILE A 14 10.90 9.29 4.52
C ILE A 14 10.02 10.35 3.86
N LYS A 15 9.48 11.32 4.60
CA LYS A 15 8.65 12.40 4.03
C LYS A 15 9.39 13.29 3.05
N SER A 16 10.67 13.54 3.27
CA SER A 16 11.47 14.48 2.48
C SER A 16 11.96 13.91 1.15
N ILE A 17 12.11 12.59 1.03
CA ILE A 17 12.62 11.96 -0.18
C ILE A 17 11.50 11.45 -1.08
N GLN A 18 11.70 11.53 -2.41
CA GLN A 18 10.70 11.13 -3.41
C GLN A 18 10.71 9.64 -3.77
N PRO A 19 11.87 8.96 -3.84
CA PRO A 19 11.91 7.53 -4.15
C PRO A 19 11.19 6.66 -3.12
N PRO A 20 10.75 5.44 -3.48
CA PRO A 20 10.35 4.43 -2.51
C PRO A 20 11.46 4.17 -1.50
N VAL A 21 11.09 3.93 -0.24
CA VAL A 21 12.04 3.70 0.86
C VAL A 21 11.78 2.34 1.47
N LEU A 22 12.79 1.50 1.49
CA LEU A 22 12.77 0.26 2.26
C LEU A 22 13.41 0.51 3.63
N VAL A 23 12.63 0.31 4.67
CA VAL A 23 13.09 0.36 6.06
C VAL A 23 13.34 -1.06 6.53
N ALA A 24 14.60 -1.42 6.73
CA ALA A 24 15.00 -2.73 7.24
C ALA A 24 14.69 -2.80 8.74
N ILE A 25 13.79 -3.69 9.13
CA ILE A 25 13.36 -3.92 10.51
C ILE A 25 13.38 -5.43 10.75
N GLY A 26 13.85 -5.84 11.93
CA GLY A 26 13.91 -7.25 12.31
C GLY A 26 14.92 -8.06 11.49
N GLU A 27 14.79 -9.39 11.60
CA GLU A 27 15.56 -10.34 10.80
C GLU A 27 14.78 -10.68 9.52
N CYS A 28 15.37 -10.44 8.37
CA CYS A 28 14.78 -10.81 7.09
C CYS A 28 15.63 -11.91 6.45
N LYS A 29 15.13 -13.14 6.47
CA LYS A 29 15.80 -14.30 5.86
C LYS A 29 15.46 -14.42 4.38
N GLN A 30 14.29 -13.97 3.98
CA GLN A 30 13.78 -14.03 2.60
C GLN A 30 12.74 -12.91 2.37
N LEU A 31 12.44 -12.66 1.11
CA LEU A 31 11.37 -11.75 0.68
C LEU A 31 10.47 -12.51 -0.30
N LYS A 32 9.52 -13.31 0.22
CA LYS A 32 8.65 -14.20 -0.55
C LYS A 32 7.17 -13.90 -0.41
N ARG A 33 6.75 -13.23 0.66
CA ARG A 33 5.34 -12.96 0.94
C ARG A 33 5.15 -11.51 1.33
N PHE A 34 4.54 -10.72 0.46
CA PHE A 34 4.35 -9.29 0.64
C PHE A 34 2.93 -8.97 1.04
N LEU A 35 2.75 -8.20 2.09
CA LEU A 35 1.46 -7.60 2.47
C LEU A 35 1.39 -6.17 1.96
N VAL A 36 0.49 -5.88 1.03
CA VAL A 36 0.27 -4.54 0.47
C VAL A 36 -0.98 -3.93 1.08
N CYS A 37 -0.79 -2.92 1.94
CA CYS A 37 -1.89 -2.17 2.53
C CYS A 37 -2.44 -1.19 1.48
N THR A 38 -3.61 -1.52 0.92
CA THR A 38 -4.24 -0.70 -0.13
C THR A 38 -5.39 0.13 0.43
N GLY A 39 -5.39 1.43 0.14
CA GLY A 39 -6.52 2.32 0.43
C GLY A 39 -7.70 2.16 -0.54
N GLY A 40 -7.65 1.18 -1.45
CA GLY A 40 -8.71 0.95 -2.45
C GLY A 40 -8.86 2.04 -3.50
N LYS A 41 -7.98 3.04 -3.53
CA LYS A 41 -8.03 4.19 -4.46
C LYS A 41 -6.93 4.14 -5.51
N GLU A 42 -7.14 4.92 -6.58
CA GLU A 42 -6.24 5.01 -7.75
C GLU A 42 -4.80 5.43 -7.42
N PHE A 43 -4.59 6.15 -6.31
CA PHE A 43 -3.27 6.68 -5.90
C PHE A 43 -2.21 5.61 -5.61
N ILE A 44 -2.62 4.37 -5.40
CA ILE A 44 -1.73 3.24 -5.11
C ILE A 44 -1.14 2.60 -6.39
N GLU A 45 -1.62 2.98 -7.57
CA GLU A 45 -1.23 2.31 -8.82
C GLU A 45 0.30 2.23 -9.02
N GLN A 46 1.03 3.30 -8.70
CA GLN A 46 2.50 3.30 -8.82
C GLN A 46 3.17 2.43 -7.74
N ALA A 47 2.61 2.42 -6.53
CA ALA A 47 3.08 1.54 -5.47
C ALA A 47 2.88 0.06 -5.86
N VAL A 48 1.72 -0.28 -6.40
CA VAL A 48 1.41 -1.62 -6.91
C VAL A 48 2.33 -2.00 -8.08
N GLN A 49 2.58 -1.10 -9.03
CA GLN A 49 3.50 -1.35 -10.14
C GLN A 49 4.93 -1.57 -9.67
N PHE A 50 5.42 -0.77 -8.73
CA PHE A 50 6.76 -0.93 -8.15
C PHE A 50 6.85 -2.25 -7.38
N THR A 51 5.88 -2.52 -6.50
CA THR A 51 5.80 -3.77 -5.73
C THR A 51 5.72 -4.98 -6.65
N GLY A 52 4.93 -4.91 -7.72
CA GLY A 52 4.82 -5.99 -8.70
C GLY A 52 6.14 -6.31 -9.41
N LYS A 53 6.93 -5.29 -9.76
CA LYS A 53 8.28 -5.49 -10.32
C LYS A 53 9.22 -6.16 -9.32
N LEU A 54 9.18 -5.73 -8.06
CA LEU A 54 9.98 -6.29 -6.99
C LEU A 54 9.57 -7.73 -6.69
N ALA A 55 8.27 -8.00 -6.54
CA ALA A 55 7.74 -9.33 -6.26
C ALA A 55 8.05 -10.31 -7.40
N ALA A 56 7.88 -9.90 -8.65
CA ALA A 56 8.23 -10.73 -9.80
C ALA A 56 9.73 -11.09 -9.83
N ALA A 57 10.61 -10.12 -9.58
CA ALA A 57 12.06 -10.34 -9.55
C ALA A 57 12.50 -11.28 -8.41
N LEU A 58 11.76 -11.27 -7.29
CA LEU A 58 12.04 -12.11 -6.12
C LEU A 58 11.22 -13.41 -6.10
N HIS A 59 10.36 -13.63 -7.07
CA HIS A 59 9.40 -14.76 -7.09
C HIS A 59 8.56 -14.79 -5.79
N ALA A 60 8.08 -13.62 -5.37
CA ALA A 60 7.26 -13.43 -4.18
C ALA A 60 5.77 -13.40 -4.52
N SER A 61 4.94 -13.85 -3.59
CA SER A 61 3.49 -13.66 -3.63
C SER A 61 3.09 -12.31 -3.01
N VAL A 62 1.92 -11.80 -3.37
CA VAL A 62 1.38 -10.55 -2.85
C VAL A 62 -0.03 -10.75 -2.32
N THR A 63 -0.27 -10.29 -1.10
CA THR A 63 -1.61 -10.12 -0.54
C THR A 63 -1.96 -8.64 -0.54
N LEU A 64 -3.03 -8.28 -1.25
CA LEU A 64 -3.61 -6.94 -1.22
C LEU A 64 -4.61 -6.87 -0.06
N LEU A 65 -4.24 -6.19 1.01
CA LEU A 65 -5.10 -5.98 2.17
C LEU A 65 -5.83 -4.65 2.06
N HIS A 66 -7.16 -4.70 2.09
CA HIS A 66 -8.01 -3.52 2.26
C HIS A 66 -8.78 -3.61 3.56
N VAL A 67 -8.72 -2.55 4.37
CA VAL A 67 -9.45 -2.45 5.63
C VAL A 67 -10.57 -1.44 5.46
N MET A 68 -11.80 -1.89 5.67
CA MET A 68 -13.00 -1.06 5.66
C MET A 68 -13.34 -0.59 7.08
N ALA A 69 -13.94 0.58 7.18
CA ALA A 69 -14.47 1.04 8.46
C ALA A 69 -15.56 0.08 8.94
N GLU A 70 -15.62 -0.13 10.25
CA GLU A 70 -16.69 -0.92 10.86
C GLU A 70 -18.04 -0.21 10.62
N PRO A 71 -19.02 -0.87 10.00
CA PRO A 71 -20.31 -0.26 9.77
C PRO A 71 -21.08 -0.12 11.10
N PRO A 72 -21.99 0.86 11.20
CA PRO A 72 -22.87 0.94 12.34
C PRO A 72 -23.64 -0.38 12.55
N ALA A 73 -23.83 -0.78 13.81
CA ALA A 73 -24.43 -2.07 14.19
C ALA A 73 -25.77 -2.39 13.50
N MET A 74 -26.53 -1.36 13.11
CA MET A 74 -27.78 -1.51 12.38
C MET A 74 -27.62 -2.06 10.94
N TYR A 75 -26.40 -2.06 10.41
CA TYR A 75 -26.06 -2.54 9.06
C TYR A 75 -25.16 -3.79 9.09
N ALA A 76 -25.04 -4.46 10.25
CA ALA A 76 -24.18 -5.62 10.41
C ALA A 76 -24.51 -6.77 9.43
N ASP A 77 -25.77 -6.93 9.05
CA ASP A 77 -26.18 -7.94 8.06
C ASP A 77 -25.76 -7.60 6.62
N LEU A 78 -25.60 -6.31 6.29
CA LEU A 78 -25.10 -5.88 4.98
C LEU A 78 -23.59 -6.11 4.86
N VAL A 79 -22.84 -6.14 5.97
CA VAL A 79 -21.39 -6.40 6.00
C VAL A 79 -21.07 -7.80 5.52
N ARG A 80 -21.89 -8.79 5.85
CA ARG A 80 -21.70 -10.18 5.39
C ARG A 80 -21.70 -10.30 3.86
N LEU A 81 -22.36 -9.38 3.16
CA LEU A 81 -22.34 -9.33 1.69
C LEU A 81 -21.04 -8.71 1.16
N GLU A 82 -20.44 -7.76 1.90
CA GLU A 82 -19.16 -7.14 1.52
C GLU A 82 -17.95 -7.96 1.96
N GLU A 83 -18.10 -8.93 2.87
CA GLU A 83 -17.06 -9.87 3.27
C GLU A 83 -16.68 -10.86 2.16
N ASN A 84 -17.54 -11.02 1.15
CA ASN A 84 -17.23 -11.87 0.01
C ASN A 84 -16.34 -11.12 -0.98
N VAL A 85 -15.04 -11.40 -0.90
CA VAL A 85 -14.01 -10.82 -1.78
C VAL A 85 -14.37 -10.99 -3.25
N ASP A 86 -14.90 -12.15 -3.64
CA ASP A 86 -15.23 -12.45 -5.03
C ASP A 86 -16.39 -11.59 -5.51
N GLN A 87 -17.43 -11.44 -4.70
CA GLN A 87 -18.55 -10.55 -5.02
C GLN A 87 -18.11 -9.09 -5.12
N LEU A 88 -17.24 -8.63 -4.22
CA LEU A 88 -16.68 -7.28 -4.30
C LEU A 88 -15.86 -7.10 -5.58
N LEU A 89 -15.01 -8.07 -5.92
CA LEU A 89 -14.21 -8.02 -7.14
C LEU A 89 -15.07 -8.07 -8.41
N GLU A 90 -16.22 -8.71 -8.39
CA GLU A 90 -17.19 -8.72 -9.51
C GLU A 90 -18.05 -7.46 -9.57
N SER A 91 -18.18 -6.75 -8.45
CA SER A 91 -19.01 -5.56 -8.36
C SER A 91 -18.52 -4.43 -9.26
N LYS A 92 -19.44 -3.51 -9.62
CA LYS A 92 -19.12 -2.26 -10.32
C LYS A 92 -18.75 -1.13 -9.37
N SER A 93 -18.61 -1.42 -8.06
CA SER A 93 -18.18 -0.40 -7.09
C SER A 93 -16.81 0.14 -7.42
N GLU A 94 -16.52 1.36 -7.01
CA GLU A 94 -15.19 1.98 -7.18
C GLU A 94 -14.10 1.13 -6.52
N LEU A 95 -14.39 0.63 -5.30
CA LEU A 95 -13.47 -0.22 -4.55
C LEU A 95 -13.20 -1.53 -5.29
N GLY A 96 -14.23 -2.28 -5.68
CA GLY A 96 -14.09 -3.55 -6.40
C GLY A 96 -13.36 -3.38 -7.73
N THR A 97 -13.68 -2.32 -8.46
CA THR A 97 -12.98 -1.99 -9.73
C THR A 97 -11.50 -1.70 -9.50
N ASN A 98 -11.15 -0.94 -8.46
CA ASN A 98 -9.76 -0.60 -8.14
C ASN A 98 -8.97 -1.81 -7.66
N LEU A 99 -9.53 -2.64 -6.75
CA LEU A 99 -8.87 -3.85 -6.26
C LEU A 99 -8.66 -4.87 -7.39
N ARG A 100 -9.66 -5.08 -8.24
CA ARG A 100 -9.56 -5.94 -9.42
C ARG A 100 -8.45 -5.47 -10.38
N ARG A 101 -8.34 -4.15 -10.62
CA ARG A 101 -7.29 -3.57 -11.45
C ARG A 101 -5.91 -3.78 -10.84
N GLN A 102 -5.76 -3.57 -9.53
CA GLN A 102 -4.50 -3.79 -8.81
C GLN A 102 -4.09 -5.27 -8.87
N LYS A 103 -5.01 -6.19 -8.60
CA LYS A 103 -4.77 -7.64 -8.70
C LYS A 103 -4.30 -8.02 -10.10
N ARG A 104 -5.04 -7.63 -11.13
CA ARG A 104 -4.67 -7.91 -12.54
C ARG A 104 -3.31 -7.35 -12.93
N GLU A 105 -2.94 -6.18 -12.43
CA GLU A 105 -1.63 -5.57 -12.71
C GLU A 105 -0.48 -6.39 -12.13
N LEU A 106 -0.66 -7.00 -10.97
CA LEU A 106 0.30 -7.91 -10.35
C LEU A 106 0.36 -9.25 -11.09
N GLU A 107 -0.79 -9.84 -11.36
CA GLU A 107 -0.92 -11.12 -12.07
C GLU A 107 -0.33 -11.07 -13.49
N ARG A 108 -0.49 -9.95 -14.22
CA ARG A 108 0.16 -9.73 -15.52
C ARG A 108 1.69 -9.78 -15.48
N ARG A 109 2.28 -9.63 -14.30
CA ARG A 109 3.72 -9.74 -14.06
C ARG A 109 4.14 -11.13 -13.58
N GLY A 110 3.21 -12.08 -13.57
CA GLY A 110 3.43 -13.42 -13.05
C GLY A 110 3.47 -13.50 -11.52
N VAL A 111 2.93 -12.49 -10.81
CA VAL A 111 2.88 -12.48 -9.36
C VAL A 111 1.60 -13.14 -8.87
N SER A 112 1.72 -14.20 -8.06
CA SER A 112 0.57 -14.78 -7.36
C SER A 112 -0.03 -13.75 -6.41
N THR A 113 -1.32 -13.43 -6.59
CA THR A 113 -1.96 -12.33 -5.88
C THR A 113 -3.28 -12.73 -5.26
N GLU A 114 -3.39 -12.52 -3.95
CA GLU A 114 -4.61 -12.67 -3.15
C GLU A 114 -5.14 -11.29 -2.75
N VAL A 115 -6.47 -11.16 -2.60
CA VAL A 115 -7.11 -9.97 -2.02
C VAL A 115 -7.75 -10.38 -0.70
N ARG A 116 -7.51 -9.59 0.33
CA ARG A 116 -8.12 -9.76 1.65
C ARG A 116 -8.82 -8.49 2.09
N LEU A 117 -10.01 -8.67 2.66
CA LEU A 117 -10.81 -7.62 3.25
C LEU A 117 -10.86 -7.83 4.76
N ARG A 118 -10.72 -6.74 5.50
CA ARG A 118 -10.94 -6.72 6.95
C ARG A 118 -11.77 -5.52 7.32
N HIS A 119 -12.41 -5.56 8.48
CA HIS A 119 -13.21 -4.48 9.02
C HIS A 119 -12.64 -4.03 10.36
N GLY A 120 -12.72 -2.73 10.66
CA GLY A 120 -12.31 -2.17 11.94
C GLY A 120 -11.26 -1.06 11.83
N ILE A 121 -10.47 -0.92 12.88
CA ILE A 121 -9.40 0.07 12.96
C ILE A 121 -8.24 -0.37 12.08
N VAL A 122 -7.92 0.44 11.07
CA VAL A 122 -6.97 0.07 10.00
C VAL A 122 -5.64 -0.47 10.53
N ILE A 123 -5.05 0.20 11.52
CA ILE A 123 -3.74 -0.19 12.04
C ILE A 123 -3.80 -1.54 12.77
N ASP A 124 -4.87 -1.79 13.50
CA ASP A 124 -5.02 -3.03 14.25
C ASP A 124 -5.26 -4.20 13.28
N GLN A 125 -6.10 -4.01 12.28
CA GLN A 125 -6.37 -5.01 11.26
C GLN A 125 -5.15 -5.33 10.37
N VAL A 126 -4.29 -4.35 10.11
CA VAL A 126 -3.00 -4.60 9.44
C VAL A 126 -2.13 -5.53 10.29
N PHE A 127 -2.02 -5.28 11.61
CA PHE A 127 -1.18 -6.12 12.47
C PHE A 127 -1.81 -7.48 12.79
N GLU A 128 -3.11 -7.58 12.88
CA GLU A 128 -3.81 -8.88 12.94
C GLU A 128 -3.50 -9.72 11.70
N GLU A 129 -3.52 -9.11 10.51
CA GLU A 129 -3.15 -9.80 9.28
C GLU A 129 -1.67 -10.20 9.27
N VAL A 130 -0.78 -9.32 9.71
CA VAL A 130 0.67 -9.62 9.81
C VAL A 130 0.91 -10.79 10.76
N HIS A 131 0.20 -10.85 11.90
CA HIS A 131 0.35 -11.95 12.86
C HIS A 131 -0.29 -13.26 12.37
N ALA A 132 -1.38 -13.18 11.61
CA ALA A 132 -2.06 -14.37 11.07
C ALA A 132 -1.33 -14.99 9.87
N GLY A 133 -0.51 -14.21 9.16
CA GLY A 133 0.23 -14.63 7.97
C GLY A 133 1.74 -14.46 8.16
N ASP A 134 2.52 -15.30 7.51
CA ASP A 134 4.00 -15.23 7.56
C ASP A 134 4.52 -14.26 6.50
N TYR A 135 4.23 -12.96 6.66
CA TYR A 135 4.67 -11.94 5.73
C TYR A 135 6.12 -11.52 6.00
N ASP A 136 6.89 -11.38 4.91
CA ASP A 136 8.30 -10.98 4.94
C ASP A 136 8.49 -9.48 4.69
N LEU A 137 7.45 -8.81 4.16
CA LEU A 137 7.47 -7.39 3.80
C LEU A 137 6.09 -6.78 3.92
N ILE A 138 5.99 -5.66 4.62
CA ILE A 138 4.80 -4.81 4.59
C ILE A 138 5.04 -3.68 3.58
N VAL A 139 4.10 -3.49 2.65
CA VAL A 139 4.12 -2.37 1.70
C VAL A 139 3.02 -1.41 2.05
N THR A 140 3.38 -0.16 2.32
CA THR A 140 2.43 0.93 2.55
C THR A 140 2.64 2.04 1.54
N GLY A 141 1.57 2.72 1.15
CA GLY A 141 1.62 3.85 0.23
C GLY A 141 1.51 5.18 0.97
N THR A 142 2.21 6.19 0.47
CA THR A 142 1.94 7.58 0.84
C THR A 142 1.21 8.26 -0.30
N SER A 143 -0.04 8.69 -0.09
CA SER A 143 -0.72 9.52 -1.08
C SER A 143 -0.33 10.99 -0.89
N ARG A 144 -0.03 11.69 -1.98
CA ARG A 144 -0.10 13.16 -2.01
C ARG A 144 -1.57 13.55 -2.13
N ALA A 145 -2.35 13.39 -1.08
CA ALA A 145 -3.72 13.87 -1.09
C ALA A 145 -3.73 15.39 -0.98
N ARG A 146 -4.35 16.05 -1.93
CA ARG A 146 -4.70 17.46 -1.84
C ARG A 146 -5.80 17.61 -0.78
N GLY A 147 -5.45 18.06 0.42
CA GLY A 147 -6.40 18.33 1.51
C GLY A 147 -5.83 18.00 2.89
N LEU A 148 -6.00 18.92 3.84
CA LEU A 148 -5.40 18.89 5.17
C LEU A 148 -5.67 17.60 5.97
N LEU A 149 -6.89 17.05 5.89
CA LEU A 149 -7.29 15.85 6.65
C LEU A 149 -6.70 14.53 6.11
N ARG A 150 -6.54 14.42 4.79
CA ARG A 150 -6.00 13.18 4.18
C ARG A 150 -4.49 13.03 4.36
N HIS A 151 -3.76 14.14 4.42
CA HIS A 151 -2.33 14.13 4.70
C HIS A 151 -2.03 13.56 6.08
N TYR A 152 -2.87 13.89 7.05
CA TYR A 152 -2.72 13.48 8.45
C TYR A 152 -2.95 11.98 8.64
N ILE A 153 -4.05 11.44 8.09
CA ILE A 153 -4.44 10.02 8.29
C ILE A 153 -3.46 9.04 7.63
N MET A 154 -3.05 9.30 6.38
CA MET A 154 -2.10 8.40 5.68
C MET A 154 -0.69 8.50 6.26
N GLY A 155 -0.27 9.67 6.73
CA GLY A 155 0.99 9.86 7.44
C GLY A 155 1.04 9.07 8.75
N ASP A 156 -0.01 9.10 9.52
CA ASP A 156 -0.10 8.42 10.80
C ASP A 156 -0.13 6.90 10.65
N LEU A 157 -0.81 6.36 9.65
CA LEU A 157 -0.80 4.92 9.37
C LEU A 157 0.62 4.43 9.05
N THR A 158 1.34 5.08 8.14
CA THR A 158 2.71 4.70 7.79
C THR A 158 3.62 4.78 9.02
N ARG A 159 3.49 5.84 9.83
CA ARG A 159 4.24 5.99 11.08
C ARG A 159 3.92 4.88 12.07
N SER A 160 2.64 4.56 12.25
CA SER A 160 2.19 3.49 13.15
C SER A 160 2.70 2.12 12.70
N ILE A 161 2.70 1.85 11.39
CA ILE A 161 3.28 0.62 10.84
C ILE A 161 4.78 0.58 11.14
N LEU A 162 5.54 1.62 10.85
CA LEU A 162 6.98 1.67 11.08
C LEU A 162 7.36 1.48 12.55
N ASN A 163 6.54 1.99 13.48
CA ASN A 163 6.80 1.87 14.91
C ASN A 163 6.49 0.47 15.48
N ARG A 164 5.54 -0.25 14.89
CA ARG A 164 5.05 -1.54 15.39
C ARG A 164 5.57 -2.74 14.61
N ALA A 165 6.10 -2.52 13.39
CA ALA A 165 6.54 -3.61 12.53
C ALA A 165 7.74 -4.34 13.11
N ASN A 166 7.71 -5.66 12.98
CA ASN A 166 8.81 -6.59 13.26
C ASN A 166 9.40 -7.20 11.98
N VAL A 167 8.89 -6.80 10.82
CA VAL A 167 9.38 -7.17 9.49
C VAL A 167 9.67 -5.90 8.67
N PRO A 168 10.50 -5.97 7.62
CA PRO A 168 10.79 -4.83 6.76
C PRO A 168 9.54 -4.13 6.24
N VAL A 169 9.63 -2.81 6.09
CA VAL A 169 8.53 -1.97 5.57
C VAL A 169 8.98 -1.22 4.33
N LEU A 170 8.30 -1.44 3.22
CA LEU A 170 8.46 -0.66 2.00
C LEU A 170 7.43 0.47 1.97
N VAL A 171 7.91 1.70 2.07
CA VAL A 171 7.09 2.89 1.87
C VAL A 171 7.13 3.27 0.41
N ALA A 172 6.12 2.83 -0.33
CA ALA A 172 5.97 3.15 -1.74
C ALA A 172 5.26 4.49 -1.92
N ARG A 173 5.72 5.30 -2.86
CA ARG A 173 5.15 6.62 -3.09
C ARG A 173 4.32 6.67 -4.36
N ALA A 174 3.20 7.38 -4.28
CA ALA A 174 2.54 7.86 -5.48
C ALA A 174 3.44 8.91 -6.13
N GLY A 175 3.96 8.62 -7.32
CA GLY A 175 4.70 9.62 -8.10
C GLY A 175 3.79 10.75 -8.57
N PRO A 176 4.35 11.77 -9.23
CA PRO A 176 3.57 12.87 -9.78
C PRO A 176 2.50 12.32 -10.74
N PRO A 177 1.31 12.93 -10.79
CA PRO A 177 0.25 12.53 -11.71
C PRO A 177 0.78 12.49 -13.16
N LYS A 178 0.25 11.57 -13.98
CA LYS A 178 0.69 11.36 -15.37
C LYS A 178 0.78 12.68 -16.18
N ALA A 179 -0.13 13.61 -15.91
CA ALA A 179 -0.13 14.95 -16.53
C ALA A 179 1.15 15.76 -16.23
N ALA A 180 1.65 15.70 -15.00
CA ALA A 180 2.88 16.42 -14.63
C ALA A 180 4.14 15.79 -15.26
N ARG A 181 4.15 14.45 -15.47
CA ARG A 181 5.22 13.76 -16.22
C ARG A 181 5.20 14.13 -17.71
N THR A 182 4.03 14.27 -18.31
CA THR A 182 3.88 14.66 -19.71
C THR A 182 4.36 16.09 -19.94
N LEU A 183 3.99 17.02 -19.04
CA LEU A 183 4.48 18.41 -19.06
C LEU A 183 6.00 18.48 -18.86
N TRP A 184 6.56 17.72 -17.90
CA TRP A 184 8.00 17.68 -17.65
C TRP A 184 8.77 17.10 -18.83
N ASN A 185 8.25 16.05 -19.49
CA ASN A 185 8.85 15.47 -20.68
C ASN A 185 8.74 16.40 -21.90
N ALA A 186 7.64 17.15 -22.02
CA ALA A 186 7.49 18.17 -23.05
C ALA A 186 8.49 19.33 -22.86
N VAL A 187 8.66 19.80 -21.61
CA VAL A 187 9.62 20.85 -21.27
C VAL A 187 11.06 20.36 -21.50
N LYS A 188 11.41 19.14 -21.11
CA LYS A 188 12.75 18.56 -21.42
C LYS A 188 12.99 18.44 -22.92
N GLY A 189 11.97 18.11 -23.71
CA GLY A 189 12.07 18.05 -25.17
C GLY A 189 12.33 19.41 -25.83
N LEU A 190 11.85 20.50 -25.21
CA LEU A 190 12.08 21.87 -25.68
C LEU A 190 13.48 22.40 -25.38
N PHE A 191 14.09 21.98 -24.27
CA PHE A 191 15.43 22.43 -23.85
C PHE A 191 16.56 21.44 -24.17
N GLY A 192 16.25 20.26 -24.71
CA GLY A 192 17.22 19.21 -25.05
C GLY A 192 17.71 19.21 -26.50
N ARG A 193 17.44 20.26 -27.30
CA ARG A 193 18.02 20.47 -28.63
C ARG A 193 19.00 21.65 -28.56
N ARG A 194 20.21 21.34 -28.15
CA ARG A 194 21.43 22.03 -28.56
C ARG A 194 22.53 21.00 -28.76
#